data_22e57b33672723923e0c2d28db583d52
#
_entry.id   22e57b33672723923e0c2d28db583d52
#
_cell.length_a   1.000
_cell.length_b   1.000
_cell.length_c   1.000
_cell.angle_alpha   90.00
_cell.angle_beta   90.00
_cell.angle_gamma   90.00
#
_symmetry.space_group_name_H-M   'P 1'
#
loop_
_entity.id
_entity.type
_entity.pdbx_description
1 polymer ?
#
loop_
_entity_poly.entity_id
_entity_poly.type
_entity_poly.pdbx_seq_one_letter_code
_entity_poly.pdbx_strand_id
1 'polypeptide(L)'
;MKSRSFGSVISAIVLGLSSVSTLSAMEFNEVGHKALGMGGVGVAVKNSPYGLFFNPALLGAKPGTKIGYSIGGAISHKNMFELLNYNLGAISDINGFNELLKGNNVNAKFQAALVLQLPETTFGNFAIGYTESAYAFASFGGYLPSTASGSIDNASLTFDVKNIGITEIPIGYGYKFQTLVGDISAGIAVKFMNASYGSRSKKFDQNFNKNDLENTVIKDVLKVANNKDSSFGVDLGVTYAPIKDLTIGLVGKNLNTPTFSFGDSQIKVRPQARLGIGYELGKYVTIAADADLTNNDVWNLTNSKLQSQKMGVGVDVDFAFFDIRAGVAKDLRQDNGAILSAGLGLGFIDVAVAFSTQKGEFNGSTIPQYVALQVGGGFVF
;
A
#
# COMPACT_ATOMS: atom_id res chain seq x y z
N MET A 1 45.73 9.35 16.21
CA MET A 1 44.28 9.01 16.42
C MET A 1 44.02 7.60 15.89
N LYS A 2 43.62 6.67 16.76
CA LYS A 2 43.42 5.27 16.37
C LYS A 2 42.12 5.15 15.59
N SER A 3 42.21 4.74 14.34
CA SER A 3 41.07 4.33 13.51
C SER A 3 40.30 3.19 14.22
N ARG A 4 39.11 3.49 14.73
CA ARG A 4 38.19 2.44 15.16
C ARG A 4 37.69 1.77 13.89
N SER A 5 37.91 0.47 13.75
CA SER A 5 37.55 -0.28 12.57
C SER A 5 36.02 -0.26 12.37
N PHE A 6 35.60 -0.17 11.13
CA PHE A 6 34.19 -0.19 10.69
C PHE A 6 33.38 -1.36 11.29
N GLY A 7 34.04 -2.49 11.59
CA GLY A 7 33.44 -3.66 12.24
C GLY A 7 33.01 -3.42 13.70
N SER A 8 33.67 -2.51 14.45
CA SER A 8 33.31 -2.25 15.86
C SER A 8 32.06 -1.36 16.00
N VAL A 9 31.76 -0.53 14.99
CA VAL A 9 30.56 0.31 14.94
C VAL A 9 29.34 -0.52 14.55
N ILE A 10 29.51 -1.47 13.64
CA ILE A 10 28.47 -2.45 13.29
C ILE A 10 28.14 -3.34 14.48
N SER A 11 29.13 -3.81 15.22
CA SER A 11 28.91 -4.62 16.43
C SER A 11 28.23 -3.86 17.57
N ALA A 12 28.49 -2.56 17.71
CA ALA A 12 27.84 -1.73 18.73
C ALA A 12 26.36 -1.40 18.37
N ILE A 13 26.06 -1.31 17.08
CA ILE A 13 24.68 -1.16 16.60
C ILE A 13 23.90 -2.48 16.73
N VAL A 14 24.53 -3.63 16.47
CA VAL A 14 23.93 -4.96 16.61
C VAL A 14 23.71 -5.35 18.09
N LEU A 15 24.58 -4.93 19.01
CA LEU A 15 24.43 -5.22 20.45
C LEU A 15 23.45 -4.29 21.19
N GLY A 16 23.07 -3.16 20.58
CA GLY A 16 22.07 -2.24 21.14
C GLY A 16 20.62 -2.55 20.77
N LEU A 17 20.38 -3.48 19.84
CA LEU A 17 19.07 -3.84 19.30
C LEU A 17 18.62 -5.25 19.70
N SER A 18 18.96 -5.74 20.86
CA SER A 18 18.44 -7.02 21.40
C SER A 18 16.98 -6.97 21.88
N SER A 19 16.23 -5.92 21.55
CA SER A 19 14.78 -5.96 21.53
C SER A 19 14.34 -6.41 20.14
N VAL A 20 13.75 -7.58 20.01
CA VAL A 20 13.01 -8.03 18.82
C VAL A 20 12.08 -6.90 18.40
N SER A 21 12.46 -6.12 17.40
CA SER A 21 11.64 -5.06 16.88
C SER A 21 10.51 -5.68 16.07
N THR A 22 9.34 -5.83 16.68
CA THR A 22 8.12 -6.18 15.98
C THR A 22 7.70 -5.00 15.13
N LEU A 23 7.89 -5.12 13.83
CA LEU A 23 7.35 -4.20 12.85
C LEU A 23 5.93 -4.66 12.54
N SER A 24 4.93 -3.85 12.84
CA SER A 24 3.57 -4.09 12.40
C SER A 24 3.35 -3.34 11.10
N ALA A 25 2.82 -4.00 10.09
CA ALA A 25 2.65 -3.34 8.81
C ALA A 25 1.57 -4.00 7.96
N MET A 26 0.76 -3.24 7.39
CA MET A 26 0.10 -3.19 6.08
C MET A 26 -1.18 -2.39 6.16
N GLU A 27 -1.29 -1.39 5.31
CA GLU A 27 -2.58 -0.77 4.97
C GLU A 27 -3.47 -1.82 4.29
N PHE A 28 -4.79 -1.61 4.30
CA PHE A 28 -5.70 -2.43 3.52
C PHE A 28 -5.28 -2.36 2.04
N ASN A 29 -4.88 -3.50 1.48
CA ASN A 29 -4.32 -3.55 0.14
C ASN A 29 -5.42 -3.35 -0.91
N GLU A 30 -5.44 -2.19 -1.53
CA GLU A 30 -6.33 -1.85 -2.65
C GLU A 30 -5.74 -2.46 -3.92
N VAL A 31 -6.45 -3.39 -4.54
CA VAL A 31 -5.96 -4.16 -5.68
C VAL A 31 -6.75 -3.81 -6.93
N GLY A 32 -6.03 -3.48 -7.98
CA GLY A 32 -6.59 -3.33 -9.31
C GLY A 32 -6.99 -1.89 -9.67
N HIS A 33 -6.96 -1.64 -10.97
CA HIS A 33 -7.26 -0.34 -11.57
C HIS A 33 -8.68 0.15 -11.23
N LYS A 34 -9.65 -0.79 -11.13
CA LYS A 34 -11.05 -0.45 -10.81
C LYS A 34 -11.15 0.23 -9.44
N ALA A 35 -10.52 -0.36 -8.43
CA ALA A 35 -10.52 0.22 -7.10
C ALA A 35 -9.76 1.54 -7.06
N LEU A 36 -8.57 1.62 -7.69
CA LEU A 36 -7.81 2.87 -7.74
C LEU A 36 -8.65 4.00 -8.36
N GLY A 37 -9.32 3.74 -9.50
CA GLY A 37 -10.16 4.72 -10.18
C GLY A 37 -11.40 5.16 -9.39
N MET A 38 -11.83 4.34 -8.44
CA MET A 38 -13.02 4.55 -7.60
C MET A 38 -12.67 5.00 -6.16
N GLY A 39 -11.50 5.58 -5.90
CA GLY A 39 -11.14 6.02 -4.54
C GLY A 39 -10.83 4.88 -3.56
N GLY A 40 -10.37 3.73 -4.04
CA GLY A 40 -9.96 2.60 -3.21
C GLY A 40 -11.11 1.70 -2.73
N VAL A 41 -12.33 1.89 -3.22
CA VAL A 41 -13.50 1.11 -2.81
C VAL A 41 -13.58 -0.25 -3.53
N GLY A 42 -14.13 -1.26 -2.86
CA GLY A 42 -14.23 -2.59 -3.45
C GLY A 42 -14.97 -3.63 -2.59
N VAL A 43 -15.20 -3.36 -1.30
CA VAL A 43 -15.74 -4.35 -0.32
C VAL A 43 -17.17 -4.77 -0.63
N ALA A 44 -17.94 -3.91 -1.31
CA ALA A 44 -19.33 -4.18 -1.71
C ALA A 44 -19.57 -4.03 -3.22
N VAL A 45 -18.51 -3.99 -4.05
CA VAL A 45 -18.61 -3.86 -5.51
C VAL A 45 -18.70 -5.24 -6.15
N LYS A 46 -19.92 -5.73 -6.36
CA LYS A 46 -20.20 -7.10 -6.87
C LYS A 46 -19.62 -7.37 -8.26
N ASN A 47 -19.65 -6.38 -9.14
CA ASN A 47 -19.19 -6.51 -10.52
C ASN A 47 -17.67 -6.36 -10.68
N SER A 48 -16.91 -6.27 -9.58
CA SER A 48 -15.45 -6.23 -9.65
C SER A 48 -14.87 -7.63 -9.90
N PRO A 49 -13.96 -7.81 -10.86
CA PRO A 49 -13.21 -9.05 -11.00
C PRO A 49 -12.29 -9.28 -9.79
N TYR A 50 -11.91 -8.23 -9.08
CA TYR A 50 -11.00 -8.27 -7.92
C TYR A 50 -11.69 -8.60 -6.58
N GLY A 51 -12.95 -9.05 -6.60
CA GLY A 51 -13.74 -9.34 -5.40
C GLY A 51 -13.03 -10.18 -4.35
N LEU A 52 -12.31 -11.24 -4.77
CA LEU A 52 -11.52 -12.10 -3.90
C LEU A 52 -10.54 -11.31 -3.01
N PHE A 53 -9.90 -10.28 -3.55
CA PHE A 53 -8.92 -9.48 -2.80
C PHE A 53 -9.56 -8.46 -1.85
N PHE A 54 -10.82 -8.08 -2.08
CA PHE A 54 -11.54 -7.12 -1.25
C PHE A 54 -12.40 -7.79 -0.18
N ASN A 55 -13.25 -8.71 -0.61
CA ASN A 55 -14.20 -9.40 0.27
C ASN A 55 -14.56 -10.75 -0.37
N PRO A 56 -14.14 -11.90 0.18
CA PRO A 56 -14.40 -13.21 -0.41
C PRO A 56 -15.91 -13.54 -0.51
N ALA A 57 -16.79 -12.87 0.26
CA ALA A 57 -18.23 -13.03 0.12
C ALA A 57 -18.77 -12.55 -1.24
N LEU A 58 -18.03 -11.66 -1.95
CA LEU A 58 -18.40 -11.20 -3.29
C LEU A 58 -18.39 -12.33 -4.33
N LEU A 59 -17.66 -13.41 -4.07
CA LEU A 59 -17.68 -14.61 -4.92
C LEU A 59 -19.09 -15.23 -4.97
N GLY A 60 -19.77 -15.29 -3.80
CA GLY A 60 -21.15 -15.75 -3.71
C GLY A 60 -22.17 -14.68 -4.10
N ALA A 61 -21.91 -13.41 -3.78
CA ALA A 61 -22.83 -12.32 -4.07
C ALA A 61 -23.08 -12.10 -5.57
N LYS A 62 -22.04 -12.28 -6.39
CA LYS A 62 -22.12 -12.26 -7.85
C LYS A 62 -21.34 -13.46 -8.41
N PRO A 63 -21.99 -14.60 -8.53
CA PRO A 63 -21.39 -15.79 -9.15
C PRO A 63 -21.10 -15.56 -10.64
N GLY A 64 -20.38 -16.49 -11.24
CA GLY A 64 -19.98 -16.45 -12.65
C GLY A 64 -18.47 -16.32 -12.81
N THR A 65 -18.00 -16.52 -14.03
CA THR A 65 -16.59 -16.45 -14.36
C THR A 65 -16.11 -15.00 -14.39
N LYS A 66 -15.04 -14.69 -13.66
CA LYS A 66 -14.40 -13.39 -13.70
C LYS A 66 -12.89 -13.55 -13.82
N ILE A 67 -12.29 -12.72 -14.65
CA ILE A 67 -10.85 -12.65 -14.83
C ILE A 67 -10.45 -11.19 -14.61
N GLY A 68 -9.41 -10.96 -13.81
CA GLY A 68 -8.86 -9.64 -13.59
C GLY A 68 -7.34 -9.68 -13.57
N TYR A 69 -6.70 -8.69 -14.18
CA TYR A 69 -5.27 -8.50 -14.14
C TYR A 69 -4.93 -7.01 -14.02
N SER A 70 -3.91 -6.69 -13.25
CA SER A 70 -3.43 -5.32 -13.14
C SER A 70 -1.96 -5.26 -12.76
N ILE A 71 -1.34 -4.18 -13.17
CA ILE A 71 0.01 -3.79 -12.80
C ILE A 71 0.04 -2.29 -12.59
N GLY A 72 0.77 -1.84 -11.59
CA GLY A 72 0.89 -0.40 -11.35
C GLY A 72 1.79 -0.07 -10.17
N GLY A 73 1.81 1.20 -9.83
CA GLY A 73 2.60 1.68 -8.72
C GLY A 73 2.11 3.01 -8.19
N ALA A 74 2.67 3.39 -7.06
CA ALA A 74 2.43 4.67 -6.42
C ALA A 74 3.73 5.21 -5.83
N ILE A 75 3.84 6.52 -5.80
CA ILE A 75 4.92 7.24 -5.13
C ILE A 75 4.27 8.25 -4.19
N SER A 76 4.74 8.30 -2.96
CA SER A 76 4.45 9.38 -2.04
C SER A 76 5.74 9.96 -1.48
N HIS A 77 5.76 11.27 -1.25
CA HIS A 77 6.91 11.96 -0.68
C HIS A 77 6.47 13.05 0.30
N LYS A 78 7.34 13.31 1.26
CA LYS A 78 7.20 14.44 2.18
C LYS A 78 8.58 15.02 2.43
N ASN A 79 8.77 16.31 2.20
CA ASN A 79 10.00 17.07 2.46
C ASN A 79 11.30 16.49 1.89
N MET A 80 11.26 15.36 1.19
CA MET A 80 12.47 14.68 0.69
C MET A 80 13.13 15.49 -0.43
N PHE A 81 12.32 16.01 -1.33
CA PHE A 81 12.85 16.76 -2.47
C PHE A 81 13.37 18.14 -2.06
N GLU A 82 12.75 18.75 -1.05
CA GLU A 82 13.24 19.98 -0.43
C GLU A 82 14.62 19.76 0.20
N LEU A 83 14.81 18.65 0.93
CA LEU A 83 16.12 18.27 1.49
C LEU A 83 17.19 18.07 0.42
N LEU A 84 16.85 17.41 -0.69
CA LEU A 84 17.77 17.15 -1.80
C LEU A 84 18.18 18.44 -2.53
N ASN A 85 17.39 19.49 -2.44
CA ASN A 85 17.69 20.80 -3.02
C ASN A 85 18.56 21.68 -2.10
N TYR A 86 18.71 21.34 -0.81
CA TYR A 86 19.62 22.07 0.07
C TYR A 86 21.07 21.94 -0.38
N ASN A 87 21.78 23.06 -0.33
CA ASN A 87 23.23 23.03 -0.49
C ASN A 87 23.89 22.47 0.78
N LEU A 88 24.11 21.18 0.79
CA LEU A 88 24.68 20.47 1.93
C LEU A 88 26.12 20.93 2.28
N GLY A 89 26.81 21.63 1.36
CA GLY A 89 28.11 22.22 1.63
C GLY A 89 28.08 23.62 2.32
N ALA A 90 26.90 24.25 2.35
CA ALA A 90 26.71 25.57 2.96
C ALA A 90 25.26 25.73 3.44
N ILE A 91 24.91 25.13 4.57
CA ILE A 91 23.57 25.23 5.15
C ILE A 91 23.47 26.57 5.90
N SER A 92 22.69 27.50 5.34
CA SER A 92 22.47 28.82 5.93
C SER A 92 21.34 28.84 6.97
N ASP A 93 20.33 27.94 6.84
CA ASP A 93 19.22 27.81 7.77
C ASP A 93 19.23 26.43 8.41
N ILE A 94 19.91 26.30 9.54
CA ILE A 94 20.05 25.06 10.31
C ILE A 94 18.69 24.62 10.88
N ASN A 95 17.85 25.56 11.32
CA ASN A 95 16.57 25.24 11.92
C ASN A 95 15.59 24.71 10.85
N GLY A 96 15.49 25.38 9.72
CA GLY A 96 14.68 24.92 8.59
C GLY A 96 15.13 23.55 8.09
N PHE A 97 16.42 23.32 7.97
CA PHE A 97 16.97 22.02 7.59
C PHE A 97 16.61 20.90 8.60
N ASN A 98 16.75 21.17 9.90
CA ASN A 98 16.38 20.21 10.94
C ASN A 98 14.88 19.91 10.97
N GLU A 99 14.02 20.88 10.67
CA GLU A 99 12.57 20.63 10.54
C GLU A 99 12.27 19.71 9.35
N LEU A 100 12.95 19.89 8.22
CA LEU A 100 12.82 18.98 7.08
C LEU A 100 13.33 17.57 7.43
N LEU A 101 14.42 17.44 8.20
CA LEU A 101 14.94 16.15 8.66
C LEU A 101 13.94 15.37 9.53
N LYS A 102 13.15 16.06 10.36
CA LYS A 102 12.18 15.42 11.26
C LYS A 102 11.04 14.69 10.57
N GLY A 103 10.73 15.04 9.33
CA GLY A 103 9.52 14.54 8.69
C GLY A 103 9.65 14.25 7.20
N ASN A 104 10.85 13.87 6.72
CA ASN A 104 11.08 13.55 5.32
C ASN A 104 10.89 12.06 5.04
N ASN A 105 10.34 11.75 3.90
CA ASN A 105 10.31 10.38 3.37
C ASN A 105 9.99 10.36 1.86
N VAL A 106 10.38 9.28 1.22
CA VAL A 106 9.83 8.83 -0.06
C VAL A 106 9.39 7.39 0.10
N ASN A 107 8.19 7.10 -0.33
CA ASN A 107 7.65 5.75 -0.36
C ASN A 107 7.26 5.44 -1.80
N ALA A 108 7.72 4.30 -2.29
CA ALA A 108 7.32 3.76 -3.58
C ALA A 108 6.62 2.43 -3.37
N LYS A 109 5.51 2.22 -4.05
CA LYS A 109 4.76 0.96 -4.08
C LYS A 109 4.69 0.48 -5.52
N PHE A 110 4.95 -0.79 -5.74
CA PHE A 110 4.63 -1.52 -6.95
C PHE A 110 3.62 -2.61 -6.62
N GLN A 111 2.69 -2.89 -7.52
CA GLN A 111 1.71 -3.94 -7.37
C GLN A 111 1.39 -4.59 -8.71
N ALA A 112 1.37 -5.92 -8.73
CA ALA A 112 0.81 -6.72 -9.81
C ALA A 112 -0.25 -7.67 -9.24
N ALA A 113 -1.31 -7.92 -9.98
CA ALA A 113 -2.39 -8.82 -9.56
C ALA A 113 -2.96 -9.59 -10.74
N LEU A 114 -3.34 -10.84 -10.45
CA LEU A 114 -4.09 -11.72 -11.34
C LEU A 114 -5.15 -12.44 -10.52
N VAL A 115 -6.37 -12.57 -11.04
CA VAL A 115 -7.45 -13.30 -10.37
C VAL A 115 -8.32 -14.01 -11.38
N LEU A 116 -8.73 -15.21 -11.01
CA LEU A 116 -9.68 -16.03 -11.73
C LEU A 116 -10.77 -16.49 -10.75
N GLN A 117 -12.00 -16.05 -10.95
CA GLN A 117 -13.19 -16.65 -10.35
C GLN A 117 -13.73 -17.69 -11.31
N LEU A 118 -13.96 -18.90 -10.80
CA LEU A 118 -14.46 -20.02 -11.58
C LEU A 118 -15.97 -19.89 -11.86
N PRO A 119 -16.51 -20.62 -12.84
CA PRO A 119 -17.95 -20.72 -13.05
C PRO A 119 -18.68 -21.14 -11.77
N GLU A 120 -19.94 -20.72 -11.65
CA GLU A 120 -20.82 -21.13 -10.55
C GLU A 120 -20.97 -22.65 -10.46
N THR A 121 -20.89 -23.16 -9.24
CA THR A 121 -21.16 -24.56 -8.94
C THR A 121 -22.35 -24.70 -7.99
N THR A 122 -22.95 -25.89 -7.92
CA THR A 122 -24.02 -26.17 -6.95
C THR A 122 -23.59 -26.07 -5.50
N PHE A 123 -22.28 -26.13 -5.24
CA PHE A 123 -21.69 -26.08 -3.91
C PHE A 123 -21.12 -24.67 -3.54
N GLY A 124 -21.28 -23.68 -4.42
CA GLY A 124 -20.76 -22.33 -4.22
C GLY A 124 -19.72 -21.93 -5.28
N ASN A 125 -19.02 -20.87 -5.02
CA ASN A 125 -18.13 -20.21 -5.98
C ASN A 125 -16.70 -20.18 -5.46
N PHE A 126 -15.77 -20.51 -6.33
CA PHE A 126 -14.34 -20.57 -6.03
C PHE A 126 -13.58 -19.54 -6.85
N ALA A 127 -12.51 -19.04 -6.28
CA ALA A 127 -11.56 -18.19 -6.98
C ALA A 127 -10.14 -18.45 -6.50
N ILE A 128 -9.19 -18.20 -7.38
CA ILE A 128 -7.77 -18.16 -7.08
C ILE A 128 -7.19 -16.82 -7.54
N GLY A 129 -6.27 -16.29 -6.79
CA GLY A 129 -5.59 -15.05 -7.12
C GLY A 129 -4.08 -15.12 -6.90
N TYR A 130 -3.41 -14.14 -7.44
CA TYR A 130 -2.00 -13.86 -7.22
C TYR A 130 -1.84 -12.36 -7.05
N THR A 131 -1.16 -11.92 -6.02
CA THR A 131 -0.69 -10.53 -5.91
C THR A 131 0.78 -10.50 -5.54
N GLU A 132 1.49 -9.58 -6.17
CA GLU A 132 2.84 -9.18 -5.79
C GLU A 132 2.78 -7.71 -5.40
N SER A 133 3.22 -7.39 -4.19
CA SER A 133 3.32 -6.02 -3.69
C SER A 133 4.73 -5.78 -3.20
N ALA A 134 5.41 -4.80 -3.78
CA ALA A 134 6.73 -4.37 -3.34
C ALA A 134 6.66 -2.92 -2.84
N TYR A 135 7.28 -2.68 -1.69
CA TYR A 135 7.33 -1.37 -1.05
C TYR A 135 8.80 -1.01 -0.80
N ALA A 136 9.15 0.21 -1.14
CA ALA A 136 10.45 0.79 -0.84
C ALA A 136 10.24 2.11 -0.10
N PHE A 137 11.01 2.29 0.96
CA PHE A 137 10.96 3.48 1.82
C PHE A 137 12.35 4.05 1.94
N ALA A 138 12.46 5.36 1.80
CA ALA A 138 13.72 6.07 2.03
C ALA A 138 13.47 7.33 2.86
N SER A 139 14.40 7.64 3.77
CA SER A 139 14.41 8.89 4.53
C SER A 139 15.82 9.29 4.94
N PHE A 140 16.01 10.58 5.15
CA PHE A 140 17.16 11.10 5.87
C PHE A 140 16.84 11.15 7.36
N GLY A 141 17.77 10.66 8.18
CA GLY A 141 17.77 10.79 9.61
C GLY A 141 18.96 11.64 10.08
N GLY A 142 18.90 12.09 11.33
CA GLY A 142 20.00 12.82 11.93
C GLY A 142 19.60 14.20 12.46
N TYR A 143 20.61 14.99 12.79
CA TYR A 143 20.47 16.32 13.38
C TYR A 143 21.71 17.15 13.14
N LEU A 144 21.53 18.43 12.81
CA LEU A 144 22.59 19.44 12.76
C LEU A 144 22.55 20.26 14.05
N PRO A 145 23.63 20.26 14.87
CA PRO A 145 23.66 21.09 16.03
C PRO A 145 23.71 22.58 15.64
N SER A 146 23.06 23.44 16.42
CA SER A 146 22.98 24.88 16.17
C SER A 146 24.35 25.63 16.20
N THR A 147 25.37 24.97 16.74
CA THR A 147 26.77 25.46 16.79
C THR A 147 27.60 25.03 15.58
N ALA A 148 27.01 24.25 14.64
CA ALA A 148 27.73 23.88 13.44
C ALA A 148 27.92 25.13 12.56
N SER A 149 29.16 25.44 12.24
CA SER A 149 29.52 26.56 11.36
C SER A 149 29.21 26.24 9.90
N GLY A 150 27.91 26.03 9.56
CA GLY A 150 27.44 25.89 8.17
C GLY A 150 27.96 24.70 7.40
N SER A 151 28.64 23.73 8.03
CA SER A 151 29.22 22.56 7.38
C SER A 151 28.70 21.25 8.01
N ILE A 152 28.59 20.20 7.20
CA ILE A 152 28.18 18.85 7.62
C ILE A 152 29.23 18.19 8.54
N ASP A 153 30.37 18.81 8.76
CA ASP A 153 31.55 18.24 9.47
C ASP A 153 31.22 17.68 10.86
N ASN A 154 30.23 18.24 11.52
CA ASN A 154 29.74 17.79 12.82
C ASN A 154 28.36 17.19 12.79
N ALA A 155 27.76 16.98 11.59
CA ALA A 155 26.45 16.43 11.44
C ALA A 155 26.48 14.89 11.51
N SER A 156 25.48 14.33 12.16
CA SER A 156 25.20 12.90 12.11
C SER A 156 24.03 12.67 11.16
N LEU A 157 24.29 12.76 9.85
CA LEU A 157 23.27 12.47 8.84
C LEU A 157 23.33 11.01 8.44
N THR A 158 22.17 10.36 8.37
CA THR A 158 22.02 9.01 7.86
C THR A 158 20.99 9.01 6.72
N PHE A 159 21.18 8.13 5.77
CA PHE A 159 20.18 7.81 4.78
C PHE A 159 19.74 6.35 5.00
N ASP A 160 18.48 6.20 5.32
CA ASP A 160 17.87 4.91 5.64
C ASP A 160 16.98 4.45 4.51
N VAL A 161 17.14 3.18 4.11
CA VAL A 161 16.31 2.53 3.11
C VAL A 161 15.81 1.21 3.66
N LYS A 162 14.53 0.96 3.48
CA LYS A 162 13.92 -0.35 3.72
C LYS A 162 13.09 -0.76 2.52
N ASN A 163 13.08 -2.05 2.21
CA ASN A 163 12.18 -2.62 1.23
C ASN A 163 11.50 -3.86 1.79
N ILE A 164 10.30 -4.10 1.31
CA ILE A 164 9.54 -5.32 1.56
C ILE A 164 8.81 -5.72 0.30
N GLY A 165 8.91 -6.99 -0.06
CA GLY A 165 8.07 -7.63 -1.06
C GLY A 165 7.12 -8.59 -0.37
N ILE A 166 5.86 -8.63 -0.79
CA ILE A 166 4.88 -9.60 -0.31
C ILE A 166 4.14 -10.19 -1.50
N THR A 167 4.30 -11.50 -1.67
CA THR A 167 3.51 -12.30 -2.61
C THR A 167 2.36 -12.93 -1.83
N GLU A 168 1.13 -12.84 -2.34
CA GLU A 168 -0.02 -13.54 -1.80
C GLU A 168 -0.69 -14.39 -2.88
N ILE A 169 -1.02 -15.63 -2.54
CA ILE A 169 -1.79 -16.55 -3.38
C ILE A 169 -3.06 -16.93 -2.61
N PRO A 170 -4.14 -16.13 -2.70
CA PRO A 170 -5.41 -16.45 -2.08
C PRO A 170 -6.18 -17.51 -2.89
N ILE A 171 -6.76 -18.46 -2.17
CA ILE A 171 -7.80 -19.36 -2.65
C ILE A 171 -9.05 -19.02 -1.85
N GLY A 172 -10.12 -18.65 -2.54
CA GLY A 172 -11.35 -18.18 -1.94
C GLY A 172 -12.53 -19.04 -2.29
N TYR A 173 -13.46 -19.08 -1.36
CA TYR A 173 -14.77 -19.72 -1.48
C TYR A 173 -15.83 -18.74 -1.01
N GLY A 174 -16.96 -18.66 -1.74
CA GLY A 174 -18.11 -17.86 -1.37
C GLY A 174 -19.42 -18.56 -1.68
N TYR A 175 -20.38 -18.42 -0.78
CA TYR A 175 -21.71 -19.00 -0.91
C TYR A 175 -22.80 -17.96 -0.64
N LYS A 176 -23.89 -18.01 -1.42
CA LYS A 176 -25.05 -17.14 -1.29
C LYS A 176 -26.23 -17.88 -0.69
N PHE A 177 -26.78 -17.29 0.36
CA PHE A 177 -28.01 -17.71 1.02
C PHE A 177 -29.14 -16.76 0.62
N GLN A 178 -30.15 -17.26 -0.04
CA GLN A 178 -31.37 -16.49 -0.31
C GLN A 178 -32.28 -16.55 0.91
N THR A 179 -32.68 -15.37 1.39
CA THR A 179 -33.58 -15.27 2.55
C THR A 179 -34.80 -14.43 2.22
N LEU A 180 -35.82 -14.47 3.08
CA LEU A 180 -37.05 -13.69 2.90
C LEU A 180 -36.82 -12.16 2.99
N VAL A 181 -35.72 -11.74 3.60
CA VAL A 181 -35.38 -10.34 3.83
C VAL A 181 -34.20 -9.83 2.99
N GLY A 182 -33.83 -10.58 1.96
CA GLY A 182 -32.72 -10.26 1.06
C GLY A 182 -31.69 -11.38 0.97
N ASP A 183 -30.69 -11.19 0.14
CA ASP A 183 -29.60 -12.14 -0.07
C ASP A 183 -28.45 -11.90 0.89
N ILE A 184 -27.96 -12.94 1.53
CA ILE A 184 -26.75 -12.91 2.35
C ILE A 184 -25.70 -13.76 1.64
N SER A 185 -24.46 -13.25 1.51
CA SER A 185 -23.36 -14.10 1.07
C SER A 185 -22.25 -14.10 2.13
N ALA A 186 -21.66 -15.28 2.35
CA ALA A 186 -20.51 -15.46 3.20
C ALA A 186 -19.34 -16.00 2.38
N GLY A 187 -18.13 -15.63 2.76
CA GLY A 187 -16.94 -16.11 2.07
C GLY A 187 -15.72 -16.18 2.97
N ILE A 188 -14.83 -17.07 2.57
CA ILE A 188 -13.53 -17.27 3.20
C ILE A 188 -12.45 -17.27 2.13
N ALA A 189 -11.27 -16.72 2.44
CA ALA A 189 -10.07 -16.91 1.65
C ALA A 189 -8.93 -17.34 2.55
N VAL A 190 -8.17 -18.32 2.11
CA VAL A 190 -6.89 -18.72 2.70
C VAL A 190 -5.80 -18.30 1.75
N LYS A 191 -4.78 -17.59 2.25
CA LYS A 191 -3.69 -17.04 1.47
C LYS A 191 -2.38 -17.69 1.86
N PHE A 192 -1.67 -18.27 0.90
CA PHE A 192 -0.25 -18.50 1.07
C PHE A 192 0.47 -17.16 0.86
N MET A 193 1.35 -16.82 1.79
CA MET A 193 2.06 -15.55 1.79
C MET A 193 3.57 -15.80 1.88
N ASN A 194 4.32 -15.13 1.01
CA ASN A 194 5.78 -15.12 1.05
C ASN A 194 6.24 -13.67 1.13
N ALA A 195 7.06 -13.35 2.13
CA ALA A 195 7.59 -12.01 2.30
C ALA A 195 9.11 -12.00 2.14
N SER A 196 9.63 -10.93 1.56
CA SER A 196 11.04 -10.62 1.48
C SER A 196 11.31 -9.28 2.13
N TYR A 197 12.39 -9.15 2.89
CA TYR A 197 12.73 -7.95 3.64
C TYR A 197 14.20 -7.59 3.52
N GLY A 198 14.44 -6.28 3.43
CA GLY A 198 15.77 -5.73 3.51
C GLY A 198 15.79 -4.33 4.10
N SER A 199 16.87 -3.98 4.78
CA SER A 199 17.11 -2.63 5.26
C SER A 199 18.58 -2.28 5.19
N ARG A 200 18.86 -1.02 4.89
CA ARG A 200 20.21 -0.44 4.91
C ARG A 200 20.15 0.97 5.46
N SER A 201 21.22 1.30 6.20
CA SER A 201 21.51 2.64 6.68
C SER A 201 22.91 3.04 6.24
N LYS A 202 23.03 4.22 5.66
CA LYS A 202 24.34 4.80 5.28
C LYS A 202 24.50 6.12 6.01
N LYS A 203 25.62 6.26 6.74
CA LYS A 203 26.02 7.52 7.35
C LYS A 203 26.79 8.37 6.33
N PHE A 204 26.45 9.63 6.25
CA PHE A 204 27.17 10.60 5.42
C PHE A 204 28.30 11.25 6.19
N ASP A 205 29.38 11.48 5.47
CA ASP A 205 30.52 12.28 5.88
C ASP A 205 30.68 13.51 4.97
N GLN A 206 31.74 14.29 5.19
CA GLN A 206 32.06 15.52 4.48
C GLN A 206 32.21 15.37 2.95
N ASN A 207 32.47 14.16 2.48
CA ASN A 207 32.73 13.88 1.05
C ASN A 207 31.48 13.39 0.31
N PHE A 208 30.29 13.63 0.86
CA PHE A 208 29.04 13.20 0.24
C PHE A 208 28.83 13.85 -1.12
N ASN A 209 28.74 12.99 -2.15
CA ASN A 209 28.44 13.40 -3.51
C ASN A 209 27.03 12.93 -3.89
N LYS A 210 26.22 13.83 -4.49
CA LYS A 210 24.87 13.51 -4.98
C LYS A 210 24.85 12.30 -5.92
N ASN A 211 25.89 12.12 -6.75
CA ASN A 211 26.03 10.98 -7.65
C ASN A 211 26.22 9.65 -6.90
N ASP A 212 26.82 9.68 -5.70
CA ASP A 212 26.96 8.49 -4.85
C ASP A 212 25.60 8.05 -4.28
N LEU A 213 24.70 9.01 -4.01
CA LEU A 213 23.34 8.74 -3.58
C LEU A 213 22.56 7.99 -4.68
N GLU A 214 22.58 8.51 -5.91
CA GLU A 214 21.88 7.89 -7.03
C GLU A 214 22.39 6.48 -7.34
N ASN A 215 23.72 6.30 -7.41
CA ASN A 215 24.33 5.01 -7.74
C ASN A 215 24.25 3.99 -6.60
N THR A 216 24.38 4.41 -5.35
CA THR A 216 24.36 3.49 -4.21
C THR A 216 22.96 3.14 -3.79
N VAL A 217 22.05 4.11 -3.74
CA VAL A 217 20.68 3.94 -3.25
C VAL A 217 19.85 3.09 -4.21
N ILE A 218 19.84 3.41 -5.50
CA ILE A 218 19.02 2.68 -6.48
C ILE A 218 19.52 1.24 -6.61
N LYS A 219 20.83 1.02 -6.69
CA LYS A 219 21.41 -0.32 -6.80
C LYS A 219 21.27 -1.15 -5.54
N ASP A 220 21.39 -0.54 -4.37
CA ASP A 220 21.31 -1.25 -3.09
C ASP A 220 19.87 -1.52 -2.66
N VAL A 221 18.91 -0.63 -2.96
CA VAL A 221 17.48 -0.86 -2.72
C VAL A 221 16.97 -2.10 -3.45
N LEU A 222 17.42 -2.30 -4.68
CA LEU A 222 17.01 -3.46 -5.50
C LEU A 222 17.69 -4.78 -5.07
N LYS A 223 18.82 -4.71 -4.35
CA LYS A 223 19.61 -5.89 -3.93
C LYS A 223 19.30 -6.42 -2.53
N VAL A 224 18.61 -5.66 -1.70
CA VAL A 224 18.52 -5.91 -0.25
C VAL A 224 17.54 -7.01 0.15
N ALA A 225 16.65 -7.47 -0.74
CA ALA A 225 15.61 -8.46 -0.44
C ALA A 225 16.10 -9.91 -0.40
N ASN A 226 17.15 -10.22 0.34
CA ASN A 226 17.72 -11.59 0.43
C ASN A 226 17.09 -12.43 1.55
N ASN A 227 16.45 -11.83 2.54
CA ASN A 227 15.79 -12.53 3.63
C ASN A 227 14.34 -12.81 3.24
N LYS A 228 13.96 -14.08 3.23
CA LYS A 228 12.60 -14.52 2.87
C LYS A 228 12.01 -15.35 3.99
N ASP A 229 10.70 -15.21 4.20
CA ASP A 229 9.93 -16.06 5.11
C ASP A 229 8.52 -16.23 4.57
N SER A 230 7.85 -17.31 4.96
CA SER A 230 6.52 -17.68 4.49
C SER A 230 5.56 -17.80 5.66
N SER A 231 4.31 -17.45 5.41
CA SER A 231 3.23 -17.54 6.38
C SER A 231 1.91 -17.83 5.64
N PHE A 232 0.81 -17.90 6.35
CA PHE A 232 -0.51 -17.96 5.75
C PHE A 232 -1.44 -16.92 6.38
N GLY A 233 -2.40 -16.42 5.61
CA GLY A 233 -3.40 -15.48 6.04
C GLY A 233 -4.81 -16.04 5.86
N VAL A 234 -5.74 -15.62 6.72
CA VAL A 234 -7.16 -15.97 6.62
C VAL A 234 -7.99 -14.70 6.58
N ASP A 235 -8.84 -14.62 5.54
CA ASP A 235 -9.79 -13.52 5.38
C ASP A 235 -11.21 -14.10 5.44
N LEU A 236 -12.12 -13.40 6.13
CA LEU A 236 -13.54 -13.72 6.19
C LEU A 236 -14.35 -12.53 5.72
N GLY A 237 -15.43 -12.80 5.01
CA GLY A 237 -16.29 -11.76 4.52
C GLY A 237 -17.76 -12.12 4.61
N VAL A 238 -18.59 -11.09 4.69
CA VAL A 238 -20.03 -11.19 4.56
C VAL A 238 -20.55 -10.05 3.71
N THR A 239 -21.57 -10.32 2.90
CA THR A 239 -22.37 -9.29 2.24
C THR A 239 -23.84 -9.52 2.50
N TYR A 240 -24.58 -8.42 2.59
CA TYR A 240 -26.04 -8.40 2.70
C TYR A 240 -26.64 -7.50 1.63
N ALA A 241 -27.54 -8.04 0.85
CA ALA A 241 -28.29 -7.34 -0.17
C ALA A 241 -29.77 -7.32 0.20
N PRO A 242 -30.29 -6.31 0.93
CA PRO A 242 -31.68 -6.19 1.29
C PRO A 242 -32.59 -6.03 0.06
N ILE A 243 -32.06 -5.44 -0.98
CA ILE A 243 -32.66 -5.34 -2.32
C ILE A 243 -31.60 -5.65 -3.35
N LYS A 244 -32.00 -6.02 -4.56
CA LYS A 244 -31.12 -6.48 -5.64
C LYS A 244 -29.96 -5.53 -5.93
N ASP A 245 -30.20 -4.23 -5.85
CA ASP A 245 -29.24 -3.21 -6.30
C ASP A 245 -28.36 -2.64 -5.16
N LEU A 246 -28.70 -2.93 -3.89
CA LEU A 246 -27.94 -2.47 -2.72
C LEU A 246 -27.17 -3.63 -2.10
N THR A 247 -25.89 -3.44 -1.89
CA THR A 247 -25.01 -4.39 -1.21
C THR A 247 -24.29 -3.69 -0.06
N ILE A 248 -24.35 -4.28 1.12
CA ILE A 248 -23.55 -3.88 2.30
C ILE A 248 -22.55 -5.01 2.52
N GLY A 249 -21.28 -4.69 2.64
CA GLY A 249 -20.20 -5.66 2.79
C GLY A 249 -19.35 -5.38 4.04
N LEU A 250 -19.00 -6.43 4.74
CA LEU A 250 -18.02 -6.40 5.85
C LEU A 250 -16.97 -7.44 5.59
N VAL A 251 -15.71 -7.08 5.78
CA VAL A 251 -14.58 -8.00 5.63
C VAL A 251 -13.61 -7.86 6.79
N GLY A 252 -13.11 -8.98 7.26
CA GLY A 252 -11.94 -9.08 8.13
C GLY A 252 -10.82 -9.79 7.39
N LYS A 253 -9.65 -9.14 7.27
CA LYS A 253 -8.47 -9.69 6.60
C LYS A 253 -7.37 -10.01 7.59
N ASN A 254 -6.56 -11.02 7.26
CA ASN A 254 -5.40 -11.44 8.06
C ASN A 254 -5.76 -11.77 9.52
N LEU A 255 -6.90 -12.39 9.75
CA LEU A 255 -7.49 -12.64 11.07
C LEU A 255 -6.60 -13.48 12.00
N ASN A 256 -5.73 -14.30 11.43
CA ASN A 256 -4.75 -15.13 12.16
C ASN A 256 -3.41 -14.42 12.41
N THR A 257 -3.27 -13.15 12.05
CA THR A 257 -2.05 -12.34 12.25
C THR A 257 -0.80 -12.99 11.63
N PRO A 258 -0.73 -13.12 10.28
CA PRO A 258 0.46 -13.66 9.62
C PRO A 258 1.74 -12.98 10.13
N THR A 259 2.74 -13.79 10.42
CA THR A 259 4.01 -13.31 10.99
C THR A 259 5.16 -13.83 10.14
N PHE A 260 6.13 -12.97 9.85
CA PHE A 260 7.34 -13.26 9.11
C PHE A 260 8.56 -12.90 9.94
N SER A 261 9.57 -13.77 9.94
CA SER A 261 10.81 -13.63 10.72
C SER A 261 12.03 -13.49 9.79
N PHE A 262 12.80 -12.44 9.99
CA PHE A 262 13.96 -12.10 9.17
C PHE A 262 15.17 -11.87 10.08
N GLY A 263 15.77 -12.95 10.58
CA GLY A 263 16.80 -12.87 11.62
C GLY A 263 16.23 -12.24 12.89
N ASP A 264 16.82 -11.11 13.32
CA ASP A 264 16.39 -10.39 14.52
C ASP A 264 15.16 -9.47 14.29
N SER A 265 14.64 -9.40 13.07
CA SER A 265 13.49 -8.59 12.73
C SER A 265 12.25 -9.47 12.51
N GLN A 266 11.10 -9.03 13.01
CA GLN A 266 9.82 -9.72 12.82
C GLN A 266 8.78 -8.76 12.29
N ILE A 267 8.02 -9.20 11.29
CA ILE A 267 6.91 -8.44 10.70
C ILE A 267 5.61 -9.17 11.02
N LYS A 268 4.66 -8.46 11.63
CA LYS A 268 3.31 -8.94 11.90
C LYS A 268 2.30 -8.19 11.05
N VAL A 269 1.52 -8.93 10.26
CA VAL A 269 0.39 -8.36 9.53
C VAL A 269 -0.85 -8.45 10.41
N ARG A 270 -1.23 -7.31 11.02
CA ARG A 270 -2.36 -7.27 11.95
C ARG A 270 -3.69 -7.47 11.24
N PRO A 271 -4.70 -8.00 11.94
CA PRO A 271 -6.06 -8.06 11.43
C PRO A 271 -6.59 -6.68 11.03
N GLN A 272 -7.28 -6.64 9.90
CA GLN A 272 -7.89 -5.44 9.34
C GLN A 272 -9.38 -5.69 9.14
N ALA A 273 -10.20 -4.67 9.36
CA ALA A 273 -11.62 -4.72 9.08
C ALA A 273 -12.04 -3.51 8.27
N ARG A 274 -12.88 -3.72 7.24
CA ARG A 274 -13.42 -2.68 6.37
C ARG A 274 -14.90 -2.94 6.11
N LEU A 275 -15.69 -1.88 6.19
CA LEU A 275 -17.10 -1.84 5.81
C LEU A 275 -17.23 -1.19 4.44
N GLY A 276 -18.14 -1.69 3.62
CA GLY A 276 -18.45 -1.12 2.32
C GLY A 276 -19.94 -1.11 2.03
N ILE A 277 -20.35 -0.15 1.21
CA ILE A 277 -21.70 -0.08 0.64
C ILE A 277 -21.54 0.11 -0.87
N GLY A 278 -22.30 -0.66 -1.66
CA GLY A 278 -22.36 -0.54 -3.11
C GLY A 278 -23.81 -0.45 -3.58
N TYR A 279 -24.08 0.47 -4.47
CA TYR A 279 -25.39 0.66 -5.08
C TYR A 279 -25.28 0.64 -6.60
N GLU A 280 -26.04 -0.25 -7.25
CA GLU A 280 -26.10 -0.40 -8.71
C GLU A 280 -27.31 0.32 -9.26
N LEU A 281 -27.12 1.44 -9.95
CA LEU A 281 -28.14 2.21 -10.64
C LEU A 281 -28.37 1.63 -12.05
N GLY A 282 -29.33 0.76 -12.16
CA GLY A 282 -29.57 -0.01 -13.38
C GLY A 282 -28.40 -0.93 -13.69
N LYS A 283 -28.02 -1.04 -14.96
CA LYS A 283 -26.95 -1.94 -15.41
C LYS A 283 -25.61 -1.24 -15.71
N TYR A 284 -25.58 0.10 -15.63
CA TYR A 284 -24.44 0.87 -16.11
C TYR A 284 -23.70 1.61 -15.00
N VAL A 285 -24.34 1.96 -13.89
CA VAL A 285 -23.73 2.82 -12.89
C VAL A 285 -23.60 2.09 -11.56
N THR A 286 -22.40 2.08 -10.99
CA THR A 286 -22.15 1.61 -9.64
C THR A 286 -21.61 2.78 -8.80
N ILE A 287 -22.22 3.05 -7.67
CA ILE A 287 -21.74 3.99 -6.65
C ILE A 287 -21.33 3.16 -5.45
N ALA A 288 -20.14 3.40 -4.89
CA ALA A 288 -19.68 2.66 -3.73
C ALA A 288 -18.94 3.55 -2.74
N ALA A 289 -18.97 3.16 -1.48
CA ALA A 289 -18.21 3.77 -0.41
C ALA A 289 -17.66 2.69 0.52
N ASP A 290 -16.40 2.83 0.93
CA ASP A 290 -15.73 1.95 1.89
C ASP A 290 -15.12 2.78 3.03
N ALA A 291 -15.04 2.17 4.23
CA ALA A 291 -14.35 2.77 5.37
C ALA A 291 -13.63 1.69 6.20
N ASP A 292 -12.37 1.95 6.55
CA ASP A 292 -11.62 1.12 7.49
C ASP A 292 -12.22 1.24 8.89
N LEU A 293 -12.54 0.11 9.50
CA LEU A 293 -12.99 0.04 10.89
C LEU A 293 -11.82 -0.09 11.88
N THR A 294 -10.66 -0.49 11.37
CA THR A 294 -9.42 -0.63 12.14
C THR A 294 -8.42 0.46 11.78
N ASN A 295 -7.57 0.80 12.75
CA ASN A 295 -6.34 1.55 12.48
C ASN A 295 -5.30 0.58 11.95
N ASN A 296 -4.91 0.74 10.70
CA ASN A 296 -3.96 -0.13 10.02
C ASN A 296 -2.55 0.43 10.18
N ASP A 297 -1.59 -0.39 10.51
CA ASP A 297 -0.21 0.08 10.64
C ASP A 297 0.37 0.34 9.25
N VAL A 298 1.10 1.45 9.11
CA VAL A 298 1.79 1.81 7.88
C VAL A 298 3.26 1.47 8.00
N TRP A 299 3.78 0.84 6.99
CA TRP A 299 5.21 0.61 6.87
C TRP A 299 5.96 1.93 6.81
N ASN A 300 6.88 2.14 7.72
CA ASN A 300 7.74 3.30 7.73
C ASN A 300 9.17 2.96 8.17
N LEU A 301 10.09 3.90 7.97
CA LEU A 301 11.51 3.76 8.33
C LEU A 301 11.79 4.03 9.79
N THR A 302 10.96 4.85 10.40
CA THR A 302 11.06 5.17 11.82
C THR A 302 10.30 4.13 12.63
N ASN A 303 10.78 3.79 13.81
CA ASN A 303 10.06 2.92 14.75
C ASN A 303 8.77 3.58 15.31
N SER A 304 8.33 4.70 14.73
CA SER A 304 7.07 5.35 15.07
C SER A 304 5.90 4.54 14.54
N LYS A 305 4.88 4.37 15.35
CA LYS A 305 3.62 3.72 14.94
C LYS A 305 2.82 4.66 14.03
N LEU A 306 3.20 4.75 12.77
CA LEU A 306 2.39 5.44 11.77
C LEU A 306 1.18 4.56 11.47
N GLN A 307 0.00 5.14 11.51
CA GLN A 307 -1.26 4.44 11.25
C GLN A 307 -2.00 5.10 10.10
N SER A 308 -2.81 4.30 9.41
CA SER A 308 -3.71 4.68 8.35
C SER A 308 -5.11 4.19 8.69
N GLN A 309 -6.11 4.99 8.38
CA GLN A 309 -7.52 4.64 8.44
C GLN A 309 -8.21 5.34 7.28
N LYS A 310 -8.42 4.61 6.20
CA LYS A 310 -8.93 5.18 4.95
C LYS A 310 -10.44 5.09 4.85
N MET A 311 -11.01 6.09 4.23
CA MET A 311 -12.36 6.08 3.69
C MET A 311 -12.33 6.54 2.23
N GLY A 312 -13.23 5.98 1.42
CA GLY A 312 -13.31 6.33 0.00
C GLY A 312 -14.73 6.25 -0.52
N VAL A 313 -14.98 7.01 -1.57
CA VAL A 313 -16.23 6.99 -2.34
C VAL A 313 -15.88 7.03 -3.81
N GLY A 314 -16.60 6.26 -4.61
CA GLY A 314 -16.37 6.22 -6.06
C GLY A 314 -17.60 5.90 -6.85
N VAL A 315 -17.53 6.27 -8.12
CA VAL A 315 -18.53 5.97 -9.13
C VAL A 315 -17.85 5.30 -10.32
N ASP A 316 -18.49 4.29 -10.85
CA ASP A 316 -18.14 3.57 -12.07
C ASP A 316 -19.33 3.63 -13.02
N VAL A 317 -19.11 4.11 -14.24
CA VAL A 317 -20.10 4.18 -15.31
C VAL A 317 -19.59 3.26 -16.42
N ASP A 318 -20.20 2.08 -16.53
CA ASP A 318 -19.80 1.00 -17.42
C ASP A 318 -20.73 0.97 -18.65
N PHE A 319 -20.18 1.33 -19.80
CA PHE A 319 -20.83 1.17 -21.09
C PHE A 319 -20.16 -0.01 -21.80
N ALA A 320 -20.90 -0.82 -22.53
CA ALA A 320 -20.44 -2.09 -23.13
C ALA A 320 -18.99 -2.08 -23.76
N PHE A 321 -18.48 -0.94 -24.20
CA PHE A 321 -17.17 -0.83 -24.84
C PHE A 321 -16.18 0.09 -24.09
N PHE A 322 -16.66 0.90 -23.18
CA PHE A 322 -15.81 1.76 -22.35
C PHE A 322 -16.45 1.99 -20.99
N ASP A 323 -15.65 2.23 -20.02
CA ASP A 323 -16.08 2.65 -18.69
C ASP A 323 -15.29 3.86 -18.20
N ILE A 324 -15.93 4.67 -17.36
CA ILE A 324 -15.36 5.86 -16.76
C ILE A 324 -15.54 5.74 -15.25
N ARG A 325 -14.48 6.03 -14.52
CA ARG A 325 -14.47 5.99 -13.05
C ARG A 325 -13.99 7.29 -12.49
N ALA A 326 -14.57 7.67 -11.36
CA ALA A 326 -14.09 8.78 -10.55
C ALA A 326 -14.24 8.43 -9.07
N GLY A 327 -13.33 8.93 -8.25
CA GLY A 327 -13.36 8.67 -6.83
C GLY A 327 -12.59 9.67 -6.01
N VAL A 328 -12.89 9.66 -4.72
CA VAL A 328 -12.17 10.44 -3.72
C VAL A 328 -11.93 9.55 -2.50
N ALA A 329 -10.74 9.62 -1.95
CA ALA A 329 -10.39 8.96 -0.70
C ALA A 329 -9.70 9.93 0.26
N LYS A 330 -9.76 9.63 1.54
CA LYS A 330 -9.02 10.34 2.58
C LYS A 330 -8.51 9.35 3.63
N ASP A 331 -7.28 9.58 4.07
CA ASP A 331 -6.76 8.95 5.27
C ASP A 331 -7.10 9.83 6.48
N LEU A 332 -7.75 9.25 7.48
CA LEU A 332 -8.19 9.95 8.68
C LEU A 332 -7.09 10.08 9.74
N ARG A 333 -5.96 9.38 9.55
CA ARG A 333 -4.81 9.35 10.47
C ARG A 333 -3.59 10.07 9.93
N GLN A 334 -3.55 10.29 8.62
CA GLN A 334 -2.44 10.97 7.95
C GLN A 334 -2.92 12.26 7.31
N ASP A 335 -2.11 13.30 7.43
CA ASP A 335 -2.40 14.58 6.77
C ASP A 335 -1.83 14.59 5.35
N ASN A 336 -2.44 13.76 4.50
CA ASN A 336 -2.06 13.63 3.08
C ASN A 336 -3.03 14.39 2.14
N GLY A 337 -3.93 15.20 2.70
CA GLY A 337 -5.02 15.81 1.95
C GLY A 337 -6.06 14.77 1.49
N ALA A 338 -6.88 15.13 0.52
CA ALA A 338 -7.73 14.19 -0.19
C ALA A 338 -6.97 13.57 -1.36
N ILE A 339 -7.26 12.30 -1.69
CA ILE A 339 -6.76 11.61 -2.88
C ILE A 339 -7.89 11.60 -3.90
N LEU A 340 -7.68 12.25 -5.03
CA LEU A 340 -8.60 12.26 -6.16
C LEU A 340 -8.17 11.18 -7.15
N SER A 341 -9.12 10.46 -7.69
CA SER A 341 -8.84 9.39 -8.64
C SER A 341 -9.76 9.43 -9.84
N ALA A 342 -9.25 8.95 -10.97
CA ALA A 342 -10.00 8.78 -12.21
C ALA A 342 -9.55 7.48 -12.90
N GLY A 343 -10.44 6.89 -13.68
CA GLY A 343 -10.16 5.70 -14.47
C GLY A 343 -10.90 5.72 -15.79
N LEU A 344 -10.29 5.09 -16.79
CA LEU A 344 -10.87 4.88 -18.11
C LEU A 344 -10.59 3.44 -18.54
N GLY A 345 -11.63 2.73 -18.94
CA GLY A 345 -11.53 1.39 -19.53
C GLY A 345 -11.94 1.43 -21.00
N LEU A 346 -11.19 0.70 -21.83
CA LEU A 346 -11.44 0.54 -23.26
C LEU A 346 -11.34 -0.95 -23.62
N GLY A 347 -12.47 -1.65 -23.59
CA GLY A 347 -12.56 -3.06 -23.90
C GLY A 347 -11.80 -3.93 -22.89
N PHE A 348 -10.55 -4.28 -23.19
CA PHE A 348 -9.73 -5.15 -22.34
C PHE A 348 -8.58 -4.41 -21.63
N ILE A 349 -8.42 -3.12 -21.87
CA ILE A 349 -7.37 -2.28 -21.23
C ILE A 349 -8.04 -1.16 -20.45
N ASP A 350 -7.69 -1.11 -19.17
CA ASP A 350 -8.10 -0.09 -18.22
C ASP A 350 -6.88 0.66 -17.70
N VAL A 351 -7.03 1.96 -17.52
CA VAL A 351 -6.03 2.83 -16.88
C VAL A 351 -6.69 3.59 -15.74
N ALA A 352 -6.05 3.65 -14.60
CA ALA A 352 -6.49 4.47 -13.49
C ALA A 352 -5.33 5.27 -12.91
N VAL A 353 -5.62 6.49 -12.51
CA VAL A 353 -4.68 7.42 -11.88
C VAL A 353 -5.27 7.95 -10.58
N ALA A 354 -4.40 8.24 -9.61
CA ALA A 354 -4.80 8.94 -8.40
C ALA A 354 -3.70 9.91 -7.96
N PHE A 355 -4.09 11.02 -7.34
CA PHE A 355 -3.17 12.01 -6.82
C PHE A 355 -3.74 12.71 -5.58
N SER A 356 -2.84 13.13 -4.67
CA SER A 356 -3.24 13.88 -3.48
C SER A 356 -3.46 15.36 -3.79
N THR A 357 -4.36 15.98 -3.03
CA THR A 357 -4.51 17.44 -3.02
C THR A 357 -3.41 18.13 -2.21
N GLN A 358 -2.75 17.38 -1.30
CA GLN A 358 -1.56 17.87 -0.62
C GLN A 358 -0.39 17.93 -1.58
N LYS A 359 0.35 19.03 -1.52
CA LYS A 359 1.44 19.33 -2.46
C LYS A 359 2.76 19.44 -1.74
N GLY A 360 3.85 19.16 -2.45
CA GLY A 360 5.23 19.40 -2.06
C GLY A 360 6.00 20.09 -3.18
N GLU A 361 7.21 20.48 -2.93
CA GLU A 361 8.08 21.14 -3.92
C GLU A 361 9.09 20.15 -4.51
N PHE A 362 9.30 20.26 -5.81
CA PHE A 362 10.35 19.55 -6.54
C PHE A 362 10.95 20.44 -7.62
N ASN A 363 12.25 20.76 -7.49
CA ASN A 363 12.97 21.65 -8.43
C ASN A 363 12.23 22.97 -8.73
N GLY A 364 11.67 23.61 -7.71
CA GLY A 364 10.90 24.85 -7.84
C GLY A 364 9.50 24.71 -8.42
N SER A 365 9.05 23.48 -8.69
CA SER A 365 7.70 23.18 -9.15
C SER A 365 6.89 22.52 -8.05
N THR A 366 5.62 22.90 -7.93
CA THR A 366 4.69 22.29 -6.97
C THR A 366 4.09 21.01 -7.55
N ILE A 367 4.27 19.89 -6.88
CA ILE A 367 3.78 18.57 -7.30
C ILE A 367 2.91 17.93 -6.22
N PRO A 368 1.95 17.04 -6.56
CA PRO A 368 1.21 16.26 -5.55
C PRO A 368 2.16 15.39 -4.71
N GLN A 369 1.91 15.31 -3.40
CA GLN A 369 2.69 14.45 -2.50
C GLN A 369 2.44 12.95 -2.71
N TYR A 370 1.35 12.58 -3.37
CA TYR A 370 1.03 11.20 -3.74
C TYR A 370 0.55 11.16 -5.18
N VAL A 371 1.08 10.22 -5.94
CA VAL A 371 0.65 9.89 -7.31
C VAL A 371 0.64 8.38 -7.46
N ALA A 372 -0.41 7.84 -8.08
CA ALA A 372 -0.53 6.43 -8.41
C ALA A 372 -1.03 6.24 -9.84
N LEU A 373 -0.59 5.16 -10.45
CA LEU A 373 -1.01 4.70 -11.77
C LEU A 373 -1.21 3.19 -11.73
N GLN A 374 -2.31 2.71 -12.27
CA GLN A 374 -2.53 1.29 -12.54
C GLN A 374 -3.08 1.09 -13.94
N VAL A 375 -2.60 0.04 -14.58
CA VAL A 375 -3.07 -0.46 -15.88
C VAL A 375 -3.49 -1.91 -15.70
N GLY A 376 -4.55 -2.33 -16.37
CA GLY A 376 -5.02 -3.69 -16.28
C GLY A 376 -6.23 -3.94 -17.15
N GLY A 377 -7.03 -4.89 -16.75
CA GLY A 377 -8.30 -5.23 -17.39
C GLY A 377 -9.10 -6.21 -16.55
N GLY A 378 -10.36 -6.36 -16.89
CA GLY A 378 -11.25 -7.28 -16.21
C GLY A 378 -12.41 -7.72 -17.07
N PHE A 379 -12.77 -8.98 -16.95
CA PHE A 379 -13.89 -9.59 -17.65
C PHE A 379 -14.81 -10.24 -16.63
N VAL A 380 -16.10 -10.04 -16.84
CA VAL A 380 -17.19 -10.65 -16.07
C VAL A 380 -18.12 -11.36 -17.06
N PHE A 381 -18.23 -12.68 -16.97
CA PHE A 381 -19.02 -13.53 -17.87
C PHE A 381 -20.27 -14.09 -17.20
#